data_ad0eec1789ebd066647bcd3b0d41b3ce
#
_entry.id   ad0eec1789ebd066647bcd3b0d41b3ce
#
_cell.length_a   1.000
_cell.length_b   1.000
_cell.length_c   1.000
_cell.angle_alpha   90.00
_cell.angle_beta   90.00
_cell.angle_gamma   90.00
#
_symmetry.space_group_name_H-M   'P 1'
#
loop_
_entity.id
_entity.type
_entity.pdbx_description
1 polymer ?
#
loop_
_entity_poly.entity_id
_entity_poly.type
_entity_poly.pdbx_seq_one_letter_code
_entity_poly.pdbx_strand_id
1 'polypeptide(L)'
;MAFDFKKEYREFYMPKNKPGIVTVPPMNYIAVRGQGDPNQENGAYKQSIGLLYGIAFTIKMSKMGDHRIDGYFDYVVPPLEGFWWQDGVQGIDYAHKDNLKWISVIRLPDFVTADDFAWAVEEAARKKKTDFSKAEFLTYDEGLCVQCMHSGPYDEEPATVSRMHEYMEAQGYALDITGQRMHHEIYLSDARKTAPEKLKTVIRHPIRKE
;
A
#
# COMPACT_ATOMS: atom_id res chain seq x y z
N MET A 1 17.52 18.11 -0.35
CA MET A 1 16.96 17.06 0.53
C MET A 1 16.05 16.21 -0.32
N ALA A 2 16.10 14.88 -0.24
CA ALA A 2 15.22 14.03 -1.04
C ALA A 2 13.75 14.23 -0.65
N PHE A 3 12.85 14.24 -1.63
CA PHE A 3 11.40 14.36 -1.41
C PHE A 3 10.89 13.14 -0.63
N ASP A 4 10.18 13.34 0.46
CA ASP A 4 9.65 12.26 1.30
C ASP A 4 8.11 12.31 1.29
N PHE A 5 7.50 11.36 0.58
CA PHE A 5 6.05 11.29 0.41
C PHE A 5 5.28 11.32 1.75
N LYS A 6 5.82 10.72 2.79
CA LYS A 6 5.19 10.74 4.12
C LYS A 6 5.15 12.13 4.74
N LYS A 7 6.12 12.97 4.40
CA LYS A 7 6.23 14.35 4.93
C LYS A 7 5.42 15.33 4.11
N GLU A 8 5.45 15.18 2.79
CA GLU A 8 4.80 16.08 1.84
C GLU A 8 3.28 15.82 1.76
N TYR A 9 2.86 14.56 1.80
CA TYR A 9 1.45 14.14 1.76
C TYR A 9 1.00 13.61 3.14
N ARG A 10 1.18 14.41 4.19
CA ARG A 10 0.86 14.03 5.57
C ARG A 10 -0.59 13.61 5.76
N GLU A 11 -1.50 14.19 5.00
CA GLU A 11 -2.92 13.84 5.01
C GLU A 11 -3.16 12.37 4.66
N PHE A 12 -2.35 11.78 3.78
CA PHE A 12 -2.49 10.39 3.37
C PHE A 12 -1.64 9.41 4.19
N TYR A 13 -0.46 9.86 4.67
CA TYR A 13 0.52 8.98 5.28
C TYR A 13 0.67 9.16 6.80
N MET A 14 0.25 10.30 7.33
CA MET A 14 0.44 10.63 8.74
C MET A 14 -0.86 11.15 9.38
N PRO A 15 -2.00 10.45 9.21
CA PRO A 15 -3.22 10.84 9.88
C PRO A 15 -3.04 10.75 11.40
N LYS A 16 -3.97 11.34 12.14
CA LYS A 16 -4.01 11.21 13.59
C LYS A 16 -4.46 9.80 13.99
N ASN A 17 -4.24 9.44 15.26
CA ASN A 17 -4.81 8.23 15.88
C ASN A 17 -6.30 8.38 16.23
N LYS A 18 -6.99 9.30 15.57
CA LYS A 18 -8.45 9.50 15.59
C LYS A 18 -8.95 9.38 14.16
N PRO A 19 -10.09 8.72 13.96
CA PRO A 19 -10.68 8.61 12.63
C PRO A 19 -10.90 9.97 11.97
N GLY A 20 -10.73 10.02 10.67
CA GLY A 20 -10.96 11.20 9.84
C GLY A 20 -11.34 10.81 8.42
N ILE A 21 -12.14 11.65 7.79
CA ILE A 21 -12.54 11.48 6.39
C ILE A 21 -11.50 12.15 5.49
N VAL A 22 -11.16 11.48 4.39
CA VAL A 22 -10.20 11.95 3.39
C VAL A 22 -10.69 11.57 1.99
N THR A 23 -10.38 12.39 0.99
CA THR A 23 -10.54 12.04 -0.42
C THR A 23 -9.14 11.82 -1.00
N VAL A 24 -8.87 10.59 -1.42
CA VAL A 24 -7.58 10.19 -2.00
C VAL A 24 -7.69 10.26 -3.51
N PRO A 25 -6.84 11.06 -4.19
CA PRO A 25 -6.85 11.13 -5.64
C PRO A 25 -6.31 9.83 -6.27
N PRO A 26 -6.54 9.59 -7.57
CA PRO A 26 -5.88 8.52 -8.29
C PRO A 26 -4.37 8.59 -8.13
N MET A 27 -3.74 7.46 -7.85
CA MET A 27 -2.30 7.32 -7.69
C MET A 27 -1.78 6.15 -8.49
N ASN A 28 -0.52 6.25 -8.94
CA ASN A 28 0.16 5.17 -9.64
C ASN A 28 1.01 4.35 -8.68
N TYR A 29 1.01 3.03 -8.88
CA TYR A 29 1.71 2.08 -8.05
C TYR A 29 2.46 1.03 -8.87
N ILE A 30 3.56 0.53 -8.31
CA ILE A 30 4.04 -0.82 -8.62
C ILE A 30 3.13 -1.76 -7.82
N ALA A 31 2.53 -2.76 -8.45
CA ALA A 31 1.62 -3.68 -7.80
C ALA A 31 1.98 -5.15 -8.10
N VAL A 32 1.75 -6.02 -7.12
CA VAL A 32 1.81 -7.47 -7.27
C VAL A 32 0.61 -8.08 -6.57
N ARG A 33 -0.16 -8.92 -7.30
CA ARG A 33 -1.34 -9.61 -6.76
C ARG A 33 -0.99 -10.97 -6.25
N GLY A 34 -1.70 -11.41 -5.21
CA GLY A 34 -1.57 -12.76 -4.68
C GLY A 34 -2.66 -13.14 -3.71
N GLN A 35 -2.51 -14.33 -3.14
CA GLN A 35 -3.40 -14.86 -2.11
C GLN A 35 -2.64 -15.75 -1.14
N GLY A 36 -3.19 -15.95 0.05
CA GLY A 36 -2.66 -16.81 1.10
C GLY A 36 -2.22 -16.04 2.34
N ASP A 37 -1.76 -16.76 3.35
CA ASP A 37 -1.30 -16.19 4.61
C ASP A 37 -0.03 -15.34 4.41
N PRO A 38 -0.05 -14.03 4.70
CA PRO A 38 1.11 -13.15 4.58
C PRO A 38 2.25 -13.51 5.55
N ASN A 39 1.95 -14.28 6.61
CA ASN A 39 2.95 -14.71 7.60
C ASN A 39 3.73 -15.94 7.16
N GLN A 40 3.29 -16.65 6.10
CA GLN A 40 3.95 -17.84 5.62
C GLN A 40 5.41 -17.55 5.29
N GLU A 41 6.31 -18.36 5.87
CA GLU A 41 7.74 -18.23 5.58
C GLU A 41 8.02 -18.58 4.11
N ASN A 42 8.73 -17.68 3.41
CA ASN A 42 8.96 -17.75 1.95
C ASN A 42 7.69 -17.80 1.10
N GLY A 43 6.54 -17.39 1.66
CA GLY A 43 5.25 -17.34 0.96
C GLY A 43 5.18 -16.28 -0.14
N ALA A 44 4.11 -16.34 -0.92
CA ALA A 44 3.88 -15.44 -2.07
C ALA A 44 3.91 -13.96 -1.67
N TYR A 45 3.39 -13.61 -0.49
CA TYR A 45 3.40 -12.23 0.02
C TYR A 45 4.83 -11.70 0.21
N LYS A 46 5.71 -12.46 0.87
CA LYS A 46 7.12 -12.05 1.07
C LYS A 46 7.89 -11.96 -0.25
N GLN A 47 7.59 -12.83 -1.20
CA GLN A 47 8.16 -12.78 -2.55
C GLN A 47 7.72 -11.50 -3.29
N SER A 48 6.44 -11.14 -3.20
CA SER A 48 5.92 -9.92 -3.82
C SER A 48 6.63 -8.66 -3.32
N ILE A 49 6.91 -8.57 -2.03
CA ILE A 49 7.67 -7.45 -1.43
C ILE A 49 9.05 -7.32 -2.08
N GLY A 50 9.72 -8.45 -2.35
CA GLY A 50 11.02 -8.48 -3.04
C GLY A 50 10.95 -7.93 -4.46
N LEU A 51 9.88 -8.24 -5.20
CA LEU A 51 9.62 -7.71 -6.54
C LEU A 51 9.36 -6.20 -6.50
N LEU A 52 8.47 -5.75 -5.62
CA LEU A 52 8.13 -4.32 -5.46
C LEU A 52 9.37 -3.46 -5.20
N TYR A 53 10.16 -3.81 -4.20
CA TYR A 53 11.38 -3.07 -3.90
C TYR A 53 12.45 -3.20 -4.97
N GLY A 54 12.49 -4.32 -5.70
CA GLY A 54 13.39 -4.50 -6.84
C GLY A 54 13.16 -3.46 -7.92
N ILE A 55 11.90 -3.24 -8.29
CA ILE A 55 11.50 -2.23 -9.29
C ILE A 55 11.64 -0.82 -8.72
N ALA A 56 11.13 -0.57 -7.49
CA ALA A 56 11.18 0.75 -6.88
C ALA A 56 12.61 1.31 -6.77
N PHE A 57 13.57 0.47 -6.37
CA PHE A 57 14.97 0.88 -6.33
C PHE A 57 15.60 1.00 -7.72
N THR A 58 15.17 0.22 -8.70
CA THR A 58 15.63 0.38 -10.09
C THR A 58 15.22 1.75 -10.64
N ILE A 59 13.96 2.15 -10.45
CA ILE A 59 13.46 3.49 -10.80
C ILE A 59 14.24 4.58 -10.04
N LYS A 60 14.34 4.45 -8.71
CA LYS A 60 15.06 5.44 -7.89
C LYS A 60 16.52 5.63 -8.34
N MET A 61 17.17 4.56 -8.74
CA MET A 61 18.58 4.58 -9.12
C MET A 61 18.81 4.85 -10.63
N SER A 62 17.77 5.09 -11.42
CA SER A 62 17.88 5.42 -12.84
C SER A 62 18.81 6.61 -13.10
N LYS A 63 18.82 7.59 -12.18
CA LYS A 63 19.72 8.74 -12.21
C LYS A 63 21.22 8.40 -12.28
N MET A 64 21.60 7.21 -11.86
CA MET A 64 22.99 6.73 -11.86
C MET A 64 23.36 5.96 -13.14
N GLY A 65 22.37 5.67 -13.98
CA GLY A 65 22.52 4.92 -15.22
C GLY A 65 22.29 5.78 -16.46
N ASP A 66 22.16 5.11 -17.61
CA ASP A 66 21.94 5.76 -18.90
C ASP A 66 20.46 6.08 -19.16
N HIS A 67 19.54 5.37 -18.50
CA HIS A 67 18.12 5.65 -18.63
C HIS A 67 17.74 6.87 -17.80
N ARG A 68 17.28 7.91 -18.50
CA ARG A 68 16.82 9.16 -17.88
C ARG A 68 15.30 9.18 -17.88
N ILE A 69 14.72 9.39 -16.69
CA ILE A 69 13.28 9.58 -16.53
C ILE A 69 13.01 11.08 -16.53
N ASP A 70 12.14 11.54 -17.41
CA ASP A 70 11.78 12.95 -17.52
C ASP A 70 11.09 13.43 -16.24
N GLY A 71 11.45 14.62 -15.77
CA GLY A 71 10.89 15.19 -14.55
C GLY A 71 11.41 14.54 -13.25
N TYR A 72 12.41 13.65 -13.33
CA TYR A 72 12.97 12.99 -12.16
C TYR A 72 13.47 13.99 -11.11
N PHE A 73 13.05 13.77 -9.88
CA PHE A 73 13.63 14.39 -8.68
C PHE A 73 14.02 13.31 -7.65
N ASP A 74 14.99 13.61 -6.80
CA ASP A 74 15.42 12.64 -5.78
C ASP A 74 14.37 12.49 -4.67
N TYR A 75 13.99 11.24 -4.36
CA TYR A 75 12.92 10.94 -3.41
C TYR A 75 13.27 9.75 -2.51
N VAL A 76 12.57 9.65 -1.38
CA VAL A 76 12.56 8.45 -0.53
C VAL A 76 11.53 7.50 -1.10
N VAL A 77 11.91 6.22 -1.31
CA VAL A 77 10.93 5.20 -1.74
C VAL A 77 9.75 5.20 -0.77
N PRO A 78 8.51 5.35 -1.26
CA PRO A 78 7.33 5.34 -0.41
C PRO A 78 7.19 4.04 0.39
N PRO A 79 6.38 4.03 1.45
CA PRO A 79 6.16 2.83 2.24
C PRO A 79 5.54 1.71 1.40
N LEU A 80 5.69 0.48 1.89
CA LEU A 80 4.89 -0.64 1.43
C LEU A 80 3.44 -0.42 1.85
N GLU A 81 2.52 -0.73 0.95
CA GLU A 81 1.08 -0.66 1.17
C GLU A 81 0.44 -1.98 0.72
N GLY A 82 -0.75 -2.28 1.21
CA GLY A 82 -1.49 -3.47 0.82
C GLY A 82 -2.99 -3.22 0.75
N PHE A 83 -3.62 -3.63 -0.35
CA PHE A 83 -5.07 -3.74 -0.46
C PHE A 83 -5.45 -5.18 -0.17
N TRP A 84 -6.41 -5.38 0.75
CA TRP A 84 -6.76 -6.69 1.29
C TRP A 84 -8.25 -6.97 1.16
N TRP A 85 -8.60 -8.21 0.87
CA TRP A 85 -9.99 -8.69 0.90
C TRP A 85 -10.05 -10.22 1.03
N GLN A 86 -11.23 -10.70 1.31
CA GLN A 86 -11.59 -12.13 1.28
C GLN A 86 -12.94 -12.25 0.59
N ASP A 87 -13.10 -13.27 -0.26
CA ASP A 87 -14.35 -13.46 -0.99
C ASP A 87 -15.49 -13.76 -0.01
N GLY A 88 -16.60 -13.03 -0.16
CA GLY A 88 -17.78 -13.20 0.70
C GLY A 88 -17.66 -12.62 2.11
N VAL A 89 -16.57 -11.94 2.44
CA VAL A 89 -16.35 -11.30 3.74
C VAL A 89 -16.38 -9.78 3.56
N GLN A 90 -17.16 -9.09 4.39
CA GLN A 90 -17.13 -7.64 4.45
C GLN A 90 -16.09 -7.19 5.50
N GLY A 91 -14.93 -6.74 5.03
CA GLY A 91 -13.77 -6.46 5.87
C GLY A 91 -12.76 -7.60 5.84
N ILE A 92 -12.07 -7.85 6.96
CA ILE A 92 -11.03 -8.87 7.08
C ILE A 92 -11.40 -9.87 8.19
N ASP A 93 -11.40 -11.15 7.84
CA ASP A 93 -11.46 -12.26 8.80
C ASP A 93 -10.04 -12.71 9.17
N TYR A 94 -9.56 -12.22 10.30
CA TYR A 94 -8.22 -12.51 10.82
C TYR A 94 -8.03 -13.96 11.28
N ALA A 95 -9.12 -14.73 11.42
CA ALA A 95 -9.06 -16.15 11.81
C ALA A 95 -8.70 -17.06 10.62
N HIS A 96 -8.96 -16.62 9.39
CA HIS A 96 -8.75 -17.40 8.17
C HIS A 96 -7.81 -16.67 7.20
N LYS A 97 -6.57 -16.41 7.63
CA LYS A 97 -5.55 -15.65 6.85
C LYS A 97 -5.11 -16.35 5.57
N ASP A 98 -5.28 -17.64 5.46
CA ASP A 98 -5.03 -18.45 4.26
C ASP A 98 -5.96 -18.10 3.08
N ASN A 99 -7.14 -17.53 3.38
CA ASN A 99 -8.11 -17.07 2.39
C ASN A 99 -7.91 -15.60 1.97
N LEU A 100 -6.93 -14.91 2.55
CA LEU A 100 -6.62 -13.53 2.19
C LEU A 100 -6.19 -13.42 0.73
N LYS A 101 -6.79 -12.47 0.04
CA LYS A 101 -6.34 -11.96 -1.26
C LYS A 101 -5.77 -10.57 -1.06
N TRP A 102 -4.73 -10.25 -1.82
CA TRP A 102 -4.05 -8.98 -1.65
C TRP A 102 -3.47 -8.44 -2.95
N ILE A 103 -3.31 -7.13 -2.98
CA ILE A 103 -2.46 -6.41 -3.92
C ILE A 103 -1.42 -5.68 -3.06
N SER A 104 -0.18 -6.16 -3.05
CA SER A 104 0.92 -5.42 -2.44
C SER A 104 1.38 -4.33 -3.37
N VAL A 105 1.58 -3.12 -2.85
CA VAL A 105 1.92 -1.97 -3.70
C VAL A 105 3.01 -1.09 -3.07
N ILE A 106 3.73 -0.36 -3.92
CA ILE A 106 4.55 0.80 -3.56
C ILE A 106 4.14 1.93 -4.51
N ARG A 107 3.76 3.08 -3.95
CA ARG A 107 3.41 4.26 -4.75
C ARG A 107 4.58 4.68 -5.64
N LEU A 108 4.27 5.01 -6.89
CA LEU A 108 5.20 5.63 -7.83
C LEU A 108 5.12 7.15 -7.74
N PRO A 109 6.25 7.87 -7.88
CA PRO A 109 6.21 9.30 -8.15
C PRO A 109 5.45 9.60 -9.45
N ASP A 110 4.80 10.76 -9.51
CA ASP A 110 3.93 11.13 -10.63
C ASP A 110 4.68 11.30 -11.97
N PHE A 111 6.01 11.45 -11.92
CA PHE A 111 6.84 11.51 -13.13
C PHE A 111 7.09 10.15 -13.78
N VAL A 112 6.78 9.04 -13.10
CA VAL A 112 7.02 7.69 -13.64
C VAL A 112 5.89 7.29 -14.57
N THR A 113 6.22 7.05 -15.83
CA THR A 113 5.29 6.58 -16.86
C THR A 113 5.19 5.05 -16.88
N ALA A 114 4.23 4.52 -17.63
CA ALA A 114 4.14 3.07 -17.87
C ALA A 114 5.37 2.53 -18.62
N ASP A 115 5.98 3.34 -19.52
CA ASP A 115 7.18 2.96 -20.25
C ASP A 115 8.41 2.91 -19.34
N ASP A 116 8.54 3.88 -18.41
CA ASP A 116 9.59 3.85 -17.38
C ASP A 116 9.45 2.64 -16.46
N PHE A 117 8.21 2.30 -16.11
CA PHE A 117 7.94 1.09 -15.34
C PHE A 117 8.33 -0.18 -16.10
N ALA A 118 7.98 -0.29 -17.40
CA ALA A 118 8.33 -1.45 -18.23
C ALA A 118 9.85 -1.61 -18.32
N TRP A 119 10.58 -0.50 -18.58
CA TRP A 119 12.03 -0.49 -18.51
C TRP A 119 12.57 -0.98 -17.17
N ALA A 120 11.98 -0.49 -16.05
CA ALA A 120 12.46 -0.85 -14.71
C ALA A 120 12.24 -2.33 -14.39
N VAL A 121 11.16 -2.94 -14.89
CA VAL A 121 10.90 -4.38 -14.78
C VAL A 121 11.98 -5.18 -15.49
N GLU A 122 12.28 -4.86 -16.75
CA GLU A 122 13.31 -5.54 -17.54
C GLU A 122 14.69 -5.39 -16.89
N GLU A 123 15.04 -4.17 -16.47
CA GLU A 123 16.34 -3.88 -15.88
C GLU A 123 16.49 -4.57 -14.49
N ALA A 124 15.44 -4.61 -13.68
CA ALA A 124 15.43 -5.34 -12.42
C ALA A 124 15.60 -6.84 -12.64
N ALA A 125 14.88 -7.42 -13.62
CA ALA A 125 14.99 -8.82 -13.99
C ALA A 125 16.41 -9.17 -14.45
N ARG A 126 17.00 -8.34 -15.31
CA ARG A 126 18.36 -8.50 -15.80
C ARG A 126 19.40 -8.49 -14.67
N LYS A 127 19.30 -7.52 -13.76
CA LYS A 127 20.26 -7.34 -12.66
C LYS A 127 20.13 -8.42 -11.58
N LYS A 128 18.90 -8.78 -11.21
CA LYS A 128 18.63 -9.70 -10.11
C LYS A 128 18.52 -11.17 -10.54
N LYS A 129 18.46 -11.44 -11.85
CA LYS A 129 18.24 -12.79 -12.42
C LYS A 129 16.98 -13.45 -11.84
N THR A 130 15.91 -12.69 -11.66
CA THR A 130 14.64 -13.07 -11.07
C THR A 130 13.52 -12.67 -12.02
N ASP A 131 12.45 -13.45 -12.08
CA ASP A 131 11.26 -13.13 -12.84
C ASP A 131 10.44 -12.06 -12.15
N PHE A 132 10.22 -10.93 -12.83
CA PHE A 132 9.41 -9.79 -12.38
C PHE A 132 8.08 -9.68 -13.14
N SER A 133 7.71 -10.68 -13.96
CA SER A 133 6.50 -10.65 -14.81
C SER A 133 5.19 -10.51 -14.04
N LYS A 134 5.18 -10.82 -12.74
CA LYS A 134 4.00 -10.66 -11.86
C LYS A 134 3.75 -9.20 -11.44
N ALA A 135 4.70 -8.30 -11.67
CA ALA A 135 4.53 -6.90 -11.33
C ALA A 135 3.75 -6.16 -12.41
N GLU A 136 2.85 -5.29 -12.01
CA GLU A 136 2.02 -4.46 -12.89
C GLU A 136 2.12 -2.98 -12.53
N PHE A 137 1.93 -2.10 -13.53
CA PHE A 137 1.69 -0.67 -13.31
C PHE A 137 0.20 -0.49 -13.03
N LEU A 138 -0.14 -0.09 -11.83
CA LEU A 138 -1.52 0.06 -11.39
C LEU A 138 -1.83 1.53 -11.12
N THR A 139 -2.84 2.08 -11.82
CA THR A 139 -3.49 3.33 -11.40
C THR A 139 -4.72 2.99 -10.58
N TYR A 140 -4.77 3.47 -9.34
CA TYR A 140 -5.89 3.19 -8.44
C TYR A 140 -6.49 4.48 -7.90
N ASP A 141 -7.82 4.63 -8.08
CA ASP A 141 -8.63 5.72 -7.53
C ASP A 141 -9.34 5.22 -6.27
N GLU A 142 -8.80 5.59 -5.12
CA GLU A 142 -9.36 5.19 -3.83
C GLU A 142 -10.56 6.05 -3.43
N GLY A 143 -10.56 7.35 -3.83
CA GLY A 143 -11.67 8.26 -3.64
C GLY A 143 -11.96 8.59 -2.16
N LEU A 144 -13.25 8.65 -1.80
CA LEU A 144 -13.70 9.03 -0.45
C LEU A 144 -13.50 7.87 0.53
N CYS A 145 -12.78 8.13 1.62
CA CYS A 145 -12.41 7.13 2.62
C CYS A 145 -12.51 7.67 4.04
N VAL A 146 -12.67 6.78 5.01
CA VAL A 146 -12.33 7.00 6.41
C VAL A 146 -10.97 6.39 6.69
N GLN A 147 -10.13 7.09 7.46
CA GLN A 147 -8.80 6.58 7.83
C GLN A 147 -8.45 6.87 9.28
N CYS A 148 -7.54 6.07 9.80
CA CYS A 148 -7.00 6.23 11.15
C CYS A 148 -5.56 5.71 11.23
N MET A 149 -4.71 6.33 12.05
CA MET A 149 -3.44 5.72 12.46
C MET A 149 -3.73 4.63 13.48
N HIS A 150 -3.33 3.40 13.17
CA HIS A 150 -3.23 2.30 14.11
C HIS A 150 -1.80 2.27 14.69
N SER A 151 -1.70 2.07 16.00
CA SER A 151 -0.42 1.87 16.68
C SER A 151 -0.54 0.59 17.52
N GLY A 152 0.27 -0.40 17.22
CA GLY A 152 0.24 -1.71 17.84
C GLY A 152 0.36 -2.87 16.86
N PRO A 153 0.22 -4.11 17.35
CA PRO A 153 0.22 -5.31 16.51
C PRO A 153 -0.96 -5.33 15.52
N TYR A 154 -0.75 -5.92 14.36
CA TYR A 154 -1.80 -6.05 13.33
C TYR A 154 -3.05 -6.76 13.84
N ASP A 155 -2.92 -7.75 14.73
CA ASP A 155 -4.05 -8.48 15.31
C ASP A 155 -4.94 -7.61 16.22
N GLU A 156 -4.50 -6.38 16.57
CA GLU A 156 -5.27 -5.38 17.32
C GLU A 156 -5.98 -4.34 16.43
N GLU A 157 -5.79 -4.40 15.11
CA GLU A 157 -6.45 -3.52 14.14
C GLU A 157 -7.98 -3.51 14.21
N PRO A 158 -8.68 -4.64 14.53
CA PRO A 158 -10.13 -4.65 14.66
C PRO A 158 -10.69 -3.55 15.58
N ALA A 159 -9.99 -3.22 16.67
CA ALA A 159 -10.42 -2.15 17.58
C ALA A 159 -10.31 -0.75 16.93
N THR A 160 -9.32 -0.55 16.05
CA THR A 160 -9.19 0.71 15.28
C THR A 160 -10.25 0.79 14.18
N VAL A 161 -10.51 -0.32 13.49
CA VAL A 161 -11.55 -0.44 12.46
C VAL A 161 -12.94 -0.13 13.05
N SER A 162 -13.27 -0.70 14.22
CA SER A 162 -14.55 -0.42 14.90
C SER A 162 -14.74 1.09 15.15
N ARG A 163 -13.72 1.75 15.68
CA ARG A 163 -13.77 3.22 15.90
C ARG A 163 -13.91 4.01 14.60
N MET A 164 -13.32 3.53 13.50
CA MET A 164 -13.48 4.15 12.19
C MET A 164 -14.91 4.03 11.67
N HIS A 165 -15.54 2.86 11.86
CA HIS A 165 -16.93 2.63 11.45
C HIS A 165 -17.91 3.44 12.28
N GLU A 166 -17.79 3.44 13.60
CA GLU A 166 -18.60 4.29 14.50
C GLU A 166 -18.52 5.77 14.12
N TYR A 167 -17.30 6.24 13.79
CA TYR A 167 -17.08 7.64 13.38
C TYR A 167 -17.75 7.94 12.04
N MET A 168 -17.56 7.11 11.00
CA MET A 168 -18.14 7.38 9.68
C MET A 168 -19.68 7.36 9.71
N GLU A 169 -20.27 6.41 10.43
CA GLU A 169 -21.73 6.33 10.61
C GLU A 169 -22.28 7.58 11.32
N ALA A 170 -21.62 8.05 12.37
CA ALA A 170 -21.98 9.28 13.05
C ALA A 170 -21.86 10.53 12.17
N GLN A 171 -21.12 10.47 11.05
CA GLN A 171 -20.99 11.54 10.06
C GLN A 171 -21.95 11.35 8.85
N GLY A 172 -22.82 10.34 8.85
CA GLY A 172 -23.78 10.05 7.76
C GLY A 172 -23.14 9.37 6.55
N TYR A 173 -22.17 8.50 6.79
CA TYR A 173 -21.54 7.70 5.74
C TYR A 173 -21.69 6.22 6.04
N ALA A 174 -21.76 5.43 4.98
CA ALA A 174 -21.76 3.97 5.03
C ALA A 174 -20.45 3.41 4.46
N LEU A 175 -20.06 2.22 4.94
CA LEU A 175 -18.93 1.46 4.40
C LEU A 175 -19.20 1.10 2.94
N ASP A 176 -18.18 1.23 2.08
CA ASP A 176 -18.27 0.96 0.65
C ASP A 176 -17.15 0.00 0.17
N ILE A 177 -16.81 -0.98 1.01
CA ILE A 177 -15.89 -2.06 0.62
C ILE A 177 -16.56 -2.92 -0.45
N THR A 178 -15.91 -3.04 -1.61
CA THR A 178 -16.37 -3.81 -2.78
C THR A 178 -15.19 -4.60 -3.35
N GLY A 179 -15.42 -5.39 -4.41
CA GLY A 179 -14.33 -6.05 -5.14
C GLY A 179 -13.35 -5.10 -5.86
N GLN A 180 -13.67 -3.81 -5.91
CA GLN A 180 -12.85 -2.77 -6.52
C GLN A 180 -12.35 -1.72 -5.51
N ARG A 181 -12.96 -1.62 -4.36
CA ARG A 181 -12.62 -0.70 -3.27
C ARG A 181 -12.40 -1.51 -2.00
N MET A 182 -11.15 -1.68 -1.62
CA MET A 182 -10.73 -2.69 -0.64
C MET A 182 -10.29 -2.05 0.68
N HIS A 183 -10.14 -2.86 1.71
CA HIS A 183 -9.41 -2.51 2.91
C HIS A 183 -7.96 -2.20 2.53
N HIS A 184 -7.43 -1.05 2.97
CA HIS A 184 -6.11 -0.57 2.64
C HIS A 184 -5.28 -0.34 3.89
N GLU A 185 -4.07 -0.88 3.89
CA GLU A 185 -3.06 -0.72 4.94
C GLU A 185 -1.79 -0.09 4.38
N ILE A 186 -1.25 0.92 5.07
CA ILE A 186 0.01 1.58 4.72
C ILE A 186 0.99 1.37 5.87
N TYR A 187 2.08 0.64 5.62
CA TYR A 187 3.02 0.20 6.65
C TYR A 187 4.12 1.23 6.87
N LEU A 188 4.00 2.04 7.92
CA LEU A 188 4.97 3.11 8.22
C LEU A 188 6.18 2.61 9.00
N SER A 189 6.08 1.45 9.62
CA SER A 189 7.13 0.80 10.38
C SER A 189 7.62 -0.47 9.70
N ASP A 190 8.93 -0.74 9.77
CA ASP A 190 9.48 -2.03 9.36
C ASP A 190 9.27 -3.05 10.49
N ALA A 191 8.33 -3.98 10.30
CA ALA A 191 7.99 -5.00 11.29
C ALA A 191 9.17 -5.94 11.67
N ARG A 192 10.21 -5.99 10.84
CA ARG A 192 11.44 -6.77 11.15
C ARG A 192 12.35 -6.08 12.17
N LYS A 193 12.16 -4.77 12.40
CA LYS A 193 13.04 -3.92 13.22
C LYS A 193 12.30 -3.19 14.34
N THR A 194 10.98 -3.17 14.28
CA THR A 194 10.13 -2.43 15.20
C THR A 194 9.40 -3.40 16.10
N ALA A 195 9.44 -3.18 17.40
CA ALA A 195 8.68 -3.99 18.36
C ALA A 195 7.17 -3.89 18.06
N PRO A 196 6.39 -4.98 18.18
CA PRO A 196 5.00 -5.02 17.75
C PRO A 196 4.13 -3.87 18.29
N GLU A 197 4.28 -3.52 19.56
CA GLU A 197 3.55 -2.45 20.24
C GLU A 197 3.88 -1.03 19.72
N LYS A 198 4.95 -0.90 18.92
CA LYS A 198 5.39 0.36 18.31
C LYS A 198 5.15 0.44 16.82
N LEU A 199 4.56 -0.59 16.24
CA LEU A 199 4.19 -0.58 14.82
C LEU A 199 3.20 0.53 14.55
N LYS A 200 3.29 1.11 13.35
CA LYS A 200 2.37 2.14 12.88
C LYS A 200 1.89 1.77 11.49
N THR A 201 0.57 1.67 11.36
CA THR A 201 -0.13 1.37 10.12
C THR A 201 -1.22 2.41 9.90
N VAL A 202 -1.32 2.99 8.72
CA VAL A 202 -2.53 3.73 8.36
C VAL A 202 -3.54 2.70 7.86
N ILE A 203 -4.71 2.64 8.50
CA ILE A 203 -5.83 1.85 8.02
C ILE A 203 -6.79 2.80 7.31
N ARG A 204 -7.29 2.38 6.12
CA ARG A 204 -8.19 3.18 5.31
C ARG A 204 -9.28 2.30 4.71
N HIS A 205 -10.53 2.75 4.84
CA HIS A 205 -11.70 2.10 4.28
C HIS A 205 -12.45 3.05 3.37
N PRO A 206 -12.87 2.58 2.18
CA PRO A 206 -13.73 3.35 1.31
C PRO A 206 -15.12 3.53 1.93
N ILE A 207 -15.68 4.71 1.75
CA ILE A 207 -17.00 5.06 2.25
C ILE A 207 -17.82 5.78 1.15
N ARG A 208 -19.14 5.81 1.33
CA ARG A 208 -20.07 6.59 0.52
C ARG A 208 -21.06 7.33 1.41
N LYS A 209 -21.66 8.39 0.92
CA LYS A 209 -22.79 9.01 1.61
C LYS A 209 -23.98 8.07 1.65
N GLU A 210 -24.69 8.06 2.77
CA GLU A 210 -26.00 7.43 2.87
C GLU A 210 -27.05 8.19 2.07
#